data_0b5ff5cf49a4a19f6b0cfa7927819e15
#
_entry.id   0b5ff5cf49a4a19f6b0cfa7927819e15
#
_cell.length_a   1.000
_cell.length_b   1.000
_cell.length_c   1.000
_cell.angle_alpha   90.00
_cell.angle_beta   90.00
_cell.angle_gamma   90.00
#
_symmetry.space_group_name_H-M   'P 1'
#
loop_
_entity.id
_entity.type
_entity.pdbx_description
1 polymer ?
#
loop_
_entity_poly.entity_id
_entity_poly.type
_entity_poly.pdbx_seq_one_letter_code
_entity_poly.pdbx_strand_id
1 'polypeptide(L)'
;MNKVVIAVVPGWAVGGGHSLHVVCDMTIASKEHAIFKQTDADVASFDGGFGSAYLARQVGQKRAREIFFLGAEYSAQEAFEMGMVNKVVPHEELEQVAYEWAQEIMTKSPTAIKMLKFGFNLIDDGLV
;
A
#
# COMPACT_ATOMS: atom_id res chain seq x y z
N MET A 1 1.22 -11.75 10.85
CA MET A 1 1.48 -12.61 9.68
C MET A 1 2.97 -12.59 9.38
N ASN A 2 3.58 -13.73 9.12
CA ASN A 2 5.04 -13.84 8.93
C ASN A 2 5.48 -14.06 7.48
N LYS A 3 4.56 -13.83 6.52
CA LYS A 3 4.85 -13.94 5.09
C LYS A 3 4.65 -12.59 4.42
N VAL A 4 5.34 -12.38 3.31
CA VAL A 4 5.17 -11.15 2.52
C VAL A 4 3.80 -11.14 1.87
N VAL A 5 3.14 -9.99 1.95
CA VAL A 5 1.85 -9.75 1.30
C VAL A 5 2.02 -8.63 0.29
N ILE A 6 1.71 -8.91 -0.96
CA ILE A 6 1.78 -7.94 -2.05
C ILE A 6 0.37 -7.55 -2.45
N ALA A 7 0.08 -6.26 -2.38
CA ALA A 7 -1.18 -5.72 -2.90
C ALA A 7 -1.04 -5.52 -4.41
N VAL A 8 -1.99 -6.06 -5.16
CA VAL A 8 -2.06 -5.91 -6.61
C VAL A 8 -3.31 -5.07 -6.90
N VAL A 9 -3.11 -3.86 -7.41
CA VAL A 9 -4.20 -2.88 -7.55
C VAL A 9 -4.57 -2.71 -9.03
N PRO A 10 -5.65 -3.38 -9.49
CA PRO A 10 -6.05 -3.34 -10.90
C PRO A 10 -6.99 -2.18 -11.23
N GLY A 11 -7.50 -1.46 -10.25
CA GLY A 11 -8.51 -0.43 -10.42
C GLY A 11 -8.58 0.49 -9.22
N TRP A 12 -9.79 0.82 -8.80
CA TRP A 12 -10.02 1.72 -7.67
C TRP A 12 -9.60 1.10 -6.34
N ALA A 13 -8.78 1.82 -5.59
CA ALA A 13 -8.44 1.52 -4.20
C ALA A 13 -8.97 2.68 -3.36
N VAL A 14 -10.18 2.54 -2.85
CA VAL A 14 -10.96 3.63 -2.23
C VAL A 14 -11.36 3.25 -0.81
N GLY A 15 -11.22 4.18 0.14
CA GLY A 15 -11.62 3.96 1.53
C GLY A 15 -10.91 2.76 2.15
N GLY A 16 -11.68 1.75 2.55
CA GLY A 16 -11.13 0.51 3.13
C GLY A 16 -10.18 -0.23 2.20
N GLY A 17 -10.44 -0.20 0.89
CA GLY A 17 -9.55 -0.78 -0.11
C GLY A 17 -8.21 -0.07 -0.18
N HIS A 18 -8.21 1.25 -0.02
CA HIS A 18 -6.98 2.02 0.06
C HIS A 18 -6.20 1.67 1.33
N SER A 19 -6.86 1.62 2.47
CA SER A 19 -6.22 1.26 3.74
C SER A 19 -5.66 -0.17 3.70
N LEU A 20 -6.36 -1.07 3.05
CA LEU A 20 -5.91 -2.46 2.90
C LEU A 20 -4.56 -2.55 2.17
N HIS A 21 -4.41 -1.83 1.05
CA HIS A 21 -3.14 -1.86 0.32
C HIS A 21 -2.02 -1.17 1.11
N VAL A 22 -2.34 -0.12 1.85
CA VAL A 22 -1.37 0.63 2.66
C VAL A 22 -0.72 -0.27 3.71
N VAL A 23 -1.48 -1.16 4.33
CA VAL A 23 -0.94 -2.06 5.36
C VAL A 23 -0.26 -3.30 4.79
N CYS A 24 -0.38 -3.57 3.50
CA CYS A 24 0.38 -4.64 2.85
C CYS A 24 1.87 -4.27 2.78
N ASP A 25 2.71 -5.28 2.61
CA ASP A 25 4.17 -5.07 2.60
C ASP A 25 4.64 -4.30 1.37
N MET A 26 4.07 -4.60 0.21
CA MET A 26 4.39 -3.92 -1.05
C MET A 26 3.14 -3.78 -1.90
N THR A 27 3.19 -2.86 -2.86
CA THR A 27 2.06 -2.58 -3.75
C THR A 27 2.54 -2.44 -5.20
N ILE A 28 1.85 -3.13 -6.11
CA ILE A 28 2.05 -2.99 -7.56
C ILE A 28 0.72 -2.53 -8.15
N ALA A 29 0.75 -1.50 -8.98
CA ALA A 29 -0.47 -0.86 -9.49
C ALA A 29 -0.54 -0.86 -11.01
N SER A 30 -1.77 -0.98 -11.54
CA SER A 30 -2.07 -0.82 -12.95
C SER A 30 -1.90 0.64 -13.37
N LYS A 31 -1.06 0.87 -14.39
CA LYS A 31 -0.79 2.20 -14.91
C LYS A 31 -2.07 2.90 -15.40
N GLU A 32 -2.92 2.18 -16.12
CA GLU A 32 -4.08 2.75 -16.78
C GLU A 32 -5.31 2.85 -15.87
N HIS A 33 -5.43 1.97 -14.87
CA HIS A 33 -6.70 1.81 -14.15
C HIS A 33 -6.64 2.08 -12.65
N ALA A 34 -5.47 2.02 -12.03
CA ALA A 34 -5.39 2.21 -10.58
C ALA A 34 -5.66 3.67 -10.20
N ILE A 35 -6.58 3.85 -9.26
CA ILE A 35 -6.94 5.15 -8.68
C ILE A 35 -6.97 4.98 -7.17
N PHE A 36 -6.32 5.88 -6.45
CA PHE A 36 -6.22 5.84 -5.00
C PHE A 36 -6.96 7.02 -4.37
N LYS A 37 -7.80 6.73 -3.39
CA LYS A 37 -8.62 7.76 -2.74
C LYS A 37 -9.02 7.34 -1.34
N GLN A 38 -9.00 8.28 -0.38
CA GLN A 38 -9.60 8.08 0.93
C GLN A 38 -10.88 8.92 1.03
N THR A 39 -11.97 8.29 1.45
CA THR A 39 -13.29 8.92 1.48
C THR A 39 -13.77 9.25 2.88
N ASP A 40 -12.96 9.02 3.91
CA ASP A 40 -13.37 9.15 5.31
C ASP A 40 -13.97 10.51 5.63
N ALA A 41 -13.31 11.59 5.22
CA ALA A 41 -13.78 12.94 5.47
C ALA A 41 -15.03 13.30 4.65
N ASP A 42 -15.19 12.72 3.46
CA ASP A 42 -16.36 12.96 2.60
C ASP A 42 -17.64 12.37 3.19
N VAL A 43 -17.51 11.24 3.89
CA VAL A 43 -18.67 10.50 4.40
C VAL A 43 -18.77 10.56 5.93
N ALA A 44 -18.05 11.49 6.55
CA ALA A 44 -18.06 11.71 8.01
C ALA A 44 -17.68 10.45 8.81
N SER A 45 -16.75 9.67 8.29
CA SER A 45 -16.20 8.50 8.99
C SER A 45 -14.73 8.71 9.33
N PHE A 46 -14.14 7.74 10.01
CA PHE A 46 -12.72 7.77 10.32
C PHE A 46 -12.09 6.40 10.07
N ASP A 47 -10.78 6.40 9.84
CA ASP A 47 -10.03 5.18 9.55
C ASP A 47 -9.75 4.42 10.85
N GLY A 48 -10.48 3.34 11.07
CA GLY A 48 -10.33 2.48 12.24
C GLY A 48 -9.26 1.41 12.12
N GLY A 49 -8.60 1.30 10.96
CA GLY A 49 -7.62 0.24 10.69
C GLY A 49 -6.17 0.69 10.74
N PHE A 50 -5.88 1.83 11.35
CA PHE A 50 -4.53 2.43 11.44
C PHE A 50 -3.91 2.79 10.08
N GLY A 51 -4.70 2.82 9.00
CA GLY A 51 -4.22 3.14 7.66
C GLY A 51 -3.59 4.52 7.58
N SER A 52 -4.12 5.49 8.31
CA SER A 52 -3.57 6.86 8.32
C SER A 52 -2.15 6.90 8.88
N ALA A 53 -1.88 6.19 9.98
CA ALA A 53 -0.56 6.15 10.60
C ALA A 53 0.45 5.43 9.69
N TYR A 54 0.07 4.31 9.09
CA TYR A 54 0.91 3.60 8.14
C TYR A 54 1.20 4.45 6.90
N LEU A 55 0.16 5.09 6.35
CA LEU A 55 0.31 5.94 5.17
C LEU A 55 1.26 7.10 5.45
N ALA A 56 1.13 7.74 6.61
CA ALA A 56 1.98 8.87 6.97
C ALA A 56 3.47 8.51 6.98
N ARG A 57 3.80 7.28 7.35
CA ARG A 57 5.19 6.82 7.32
C ARG A 57 5.68 6.47 5.93
N GLN A 58 4.76 6.16 4.99
CA GLN A 58 5.11 5.88 3.61
C GLN A 58 5.31 7.16 2.79
N VAL A 59 4.41 8.12 2.93
CA VAL A 59 4.36 9.32 2.07
C VAL A 59 4.75 10.61 2.81
N GLY A 60 4.90 10.55 4.12
CA GLY A 60 5.11 11.73 4.96
C GLY A 60 3.80 12.30 5.47
N GLN A 61 3.89 13.07 6.57
CA GLN A 61 2.73 13.58 7.28
C GLN A 61 1.86 14.50 6.43
N LYS A 62 2.47 15.43 5.69
CA LYS A 62 1.69 16.41 4.94
C LYS A 62 0.92 15.77 3.80
N ARG A 63 1.53 14.87 3.04
CA ARG A 63 0.83 14.17 1.95
C ARG A 63 -0.27 13.26 2.49
N ALA A 64 -0.02 12.55 3.59
CA ALA A 64 -1.03 11.69 4.20
C ALA A 64 -2.24 12.51 4.64
N ARG A 65 -2.02 13.68 5.25
CA ARG A 65 -3.10 14.59 5.65
C ARG A 65 -3.88 15.12 4.45
N GLU A 66 -3.20 15.48 3.38
CA GLU A 66 -3.85 15.88 2.13
C GLU A 66 -4.76 14.78 1.60
N ILE A 67 -4.25 13.54 1.54
CA ILE A 67 -5.00 12.39 1.03
C ILE A 67 -6.28 12.17 1.85
N PHE A 68 -6.17 12.20 3.18
CA PHE A 68 -7.32 11.96 4.05
C PHE A 68 -8.25 13.16 4.15
N PHE A 69 -7.71 14.37 4.28
CA PHE A 69 -8.53 15.57 4.53
C PHE A 69 -9.25 16.07 3.28
N LEU A 70 -8.60 16.00 2.12
CA LEU A 70 -9.19 16.47 0.87
C LEU A 70 -9.96 15.36 0.13
N GLY A 71 -9.61 14.11 0.35
CA GLY A 71 -10.26 13.00 -0.34
C GLY A 71 -10.04 13.03 -1.86
N ALA A 72 -8.92 13.57 -2.31
CA ALA A 72 -8.62 13.68 -3.73
C ALA A 72 -8.29 12.32 -4.34
N GLU A 73 -8.42 12.23 -5.65
CA GLU A 73 -8.05 11.05 -6.43
C GLU A 73 -6.60 11.15 -6.88
N TYR A 74 -5.87 10.06 -6.77
CA TYR A 74 -4.47 9.97 -7.19
C TYR A 74 -4.29 8.84 -8.17
N SER A 75 -3.59 9.12 -9.28
CA SER A 75 -3.26 8.10 -10.27
C SER A 75 -2.19 7.14 -9.74
N ALA A 76 -1.99 6.03 -10.46
CA ALA A 76 -0.90 5.10 -10.15
C ALA A 76 0.46 5.79 -10.13
N GLN A 77 0.73 6.64 -11.12
CA GLN A 77 2.00 7.36 -11.22
C GLN A 77 2.20 8.33 -10.06
N GLU A 78 1.16 9.08 -9.70
CA GLU A 78 1.22 9.98 -8.55
C GLU A 78 1.47 9.22 -7.25
N ALA A 79 0.80 8.08 -7.07
CA ALA A 79 0.98 7.22 -5.90
C ALA A 79 2.42 6.66 -5.84
N PHE A 80 2.98 6.31 -6.97
CA PHE A 80 4.38 5.87 -7.06
C PHE A 80 5.34 6.99 -6.66
N GLU A 81 5.14 8.19 -7.17
CA GLU A 81 5.98 9.34 -6.86
C GLU A 81 5.93 9.73 -5.37
N MET A 82 4.80 9.52 -4.73
CA MET A 82 4.64 9.76 -3.29
C MET A 82 5.30 8.70 -2.42
N GLY A 83 5.63 7.54 -2.96
CA GLY A 83 6.20 6.43 -2.19
C GLY A 83 5.18 5.45 -1.66
N MET A 84 3.93 5.52 -2.10
CA MET A 84 2.84 4.66 -1.63
C MET A 84 2.76 3.35 -2.45
N VAL A 85 3.31 3.34 -3.67
CA VAL A 85 3.31 2.20 -4.59
C VAL A 85 4.74 1.88 -4.99
N ASN A 86 5.09 0.61 -5.00
CA ASN A 86 6.45 0.15 -5.33
C ASN A 86 6.72 0.15 -6.82
N LYS A 87 5.72 -0.19 -7.63
CA LYS A 87 5.88 -0.30 -9.07
C LYS A 87 4.56 -0.08 -9.80
N VAL A 88 4.64 0.62 -10.93
CA VAL A 88 3.52 0.85 -11.83
C VAL A 88 3.82 0.11 -13.13
N VAL A 89 2.89 -0.71 -13.59
CA VAL A 89 3.06 -1.52 -14.80
C VAL A 89 1.83 -1.41 -15.68
N PRO A 90 1.94 -1.66 -17.01
CA PRO A 90 0.77 -1.75 -17.87
C PRO A 90 -0.21 -2.77 -17.32
N HIS A 91 -1.51 -2.49 -17.45
CA HIS A 91 -2.56 -3.32 -16.85
C HIS A 91 -2.43 -4.80 -17.19
N GLU A 92 -2.15 -5.10 -18.47
CA GLU A 92 -2.03 -6.48 -18.95
C GLU A 92 -0.83 -7.24 -18.37
N GLU A 93 0.14 -6.53 -17.79
CA GLU A 93 1.33 -7.14 -17.19
C GLU A 93 1.23 -7.25 -15.67
N LEU A 94 0.15 -6.73 -15.06
CA LEU A 94 0.04 -6.56 -13.62
C LEU A 94 0.19 -7.89 -12.86
N GLU A 95 -0.56 -8.91 -13.25
CA GLU A 95 -0.50 -10.20 -12.57
C GLU A 95 0.84 -10.90 -12.79
N GLN A 96 1.40 -10.80 -13.99
CA GLN A 96 2.68 -11.41 -14.31
C GLN A 96 3.81 -10.82 -13.47
N VAL A 97 3.86 -9.51 -13.35
CA VAL A 97 4.89 -8.84 -12.53
C VAL A 97 4.74 -9.21 -11.06
N ALA A 98 3.51 -9.25 -10.54
CA ALA A 98 3.26 -9.66 -9.17
C ALA A 98 3.72 -11.10 -8.93
N TYR A 99 3.47 -12.00 -9.87
CA TYR A 99 3.90 -13.38 -9.81
C TYR A 99 5.42 -13.50 -9.83
N GLU A 100 6.09 -12.74 -10.68
CA GLU A 100 7.55 -12.71 -10.75
C GLU A 100 8.17 -12.23 -9.43
N TRP A 101 7.59 -11.21 -8.81
CA TRP A 101 8.04 -10.73 -7.51
C TRP A 101 7.84 -11.77 -6.41
N ALA A 102 6.69 -12.47 -6.44
CA ALA A 102 6.43 -13.53 -5.50
C ALA A 102 7.45 -14.67 -5.65
N GLN A 103 7.77 -15.06 -6.88
CA GLN A 103 8.77 -16.09 -7.16
C GLN A 103 10.15 -15.66 -6.66
N GLU A 104 10.55 -14.41 -6.89
CA GLU A 104 11.83 -13.89 -6.42
C GLU A 104 11.92 -13.95 -4.89
N ILE A 105 10.85 -13.55 -4.19
CA ILE A 105 10.78 -13.62 -2.73
C ILE A 105 10.93 -15.06 -2.25
N MET A 106 10.33 -16.00 -2.95
CA MET A 106 10.40 -17.43 -2.58
C MET A 106 11.79 -18.02 -2.70
N THR A 107 12.72 -17.37 -3.40
CA THR A 107 14.12 -17.79 -3.46
C THR A 107 14.90 -17.38 -2.21
N LYS A 108 14.34 -16.51 -1.38
CA LYS A 108 15.02 -15.97 -0.20
C LYS A 108 14.82 -16.88 1.01
N SER A 109 15.63 -16.69 2.04
CA SER A 109 15.48 -17.45 3.30
C SER A 109 14.14 -17.09 3.97
N PRO A 110 13.26 -18.08 4.24
CA PRO A 110 12.00 -17.80 4.94
C PRO A 110 12.21 -17.20 6.33
N THR A 111 13.25 -17.63 7.04
CA THR A 111 13.57 -17.08 8.35
C THR A 111 14.00 -15.63 8.26
N ALA A 112 14.85 -15.28 7.27
CA ALA A 112 15.29 -13.90 7.07
C ALA A 112 14.10 -12.99 6.72
N ILE A 113 13.22 -13.42 5.82
CA ILE A 113 12.01 -12.67 5.44
C ILE A 113 11.14 -12.41 6.68
N LYS A 114 10.89 -13.45 7.47
CA LYS A 114 10.09 -13.35 8.70
C LYS A 114 10.68 -12.31 9.66
N MET A 115 11.97 -12.36 9.88
CA MET A 115 12.65 -11.44 10.80
C MET A 115 12.65 -10.00 10.28
N LEU A 116 12.86 -9.82 8.98
CA LEU A 116 12.79 -8.50 8.37
C LEU A 116 11.40 -7.89 8.49
N LYS A 117 10.36 -8.68 8.20
CA LYS A 117 8.98 -8.21 8.32
C LYS A 117 8.65 -7.82 9.76
N PHE A 118 9.07 -8.64 10.71
CA PHE A 118 8.91 -8.32 12.12
C PHE A 118 9.58 -6.98 12.45
N GLY A 119 10.81 -6.76 11.96
CA GLY A 119 11.54 -5.51 12.18
C GLY A 119 10.83 -4.29 11.61
N PHE A 120 10.31 -4.40 10.39
CA PHE A 120 9.56 -3.29 9.76
C PHE A 120 8.31 -2.92 10.54
N ASN A 121 7.63 -3.90 11.13
CA ASN A 121 6.37 -3.68 11.83
C ASN A 121 6.54 -3.40 13.33
N LEU A 122 7.76 -3.49 13.84
CA LEU A 122 8.03 -3.42 15.28
C LEU A 122 7.49 -2.15 15.95
N ILE A 123 7.64 -1.00 15.30
CA ILE A 123 7.18 0.27 15.86
C ILE A 123 5.67 0.27 16.04
N ASP A 124 4.94 -0.22 15.05
CA ASP A 124 3.47 -0.26 15.10
C ASP A 124 2.97 -1.28 16.12
N ASP A 125 3.54 -2.48 16.08
CA ASP A 125 3.12 -3.57 16.95
C ASP A 125 3.59 -3.35 18.39
N GLY A 126 4.73 -2.71 18.57
CA GLY A 126 5.32 -2.46 19.87
C GLY A 126 4.65 -1.33 20.67
N LEU A 127 3.80 -0.53 20.01
CA LEU A 127 3.06 0.56 20.65
C LEU A 127 1.72 0.12 21.23
N VAL A 128 1.35 -1.10 21.01
CA VAL A 128 0.04 -1.63 21.40
C VAL A 128 0.10 -2.28 22.78
#